data_f30d3e053300a0a754403c4546c235f3
#
_entry.id   f30d3e053300a0a754403c4546c235f3
#
_cell.length_a   1.000
_cell.length_b   1.000
_cell.length_c   1.000
_cell.angle_alpha   90.00
_cell.angle_beta   90.00
_cell.angle_gamma   90.00
#
_symmetry.space_group_name_H-M   'P 1'
#
loop_
_entity.id
_entity.type
_entity.pdbx_description
1 polymer ?
#
loop_
_entity_poly.entity_id
_entity_poly.type
_entity_poly.pdbx_seq_one_letter_code
_entity_poly.pdbx_strand_id
1 'polypeptide(L)'
;MPTPTTILSILGLEHSGTTLLVRILNNHPDALSIGGMKNLTPFATGRRPCSCGASYGGCSFWNSVENDFRARGRRLENVSDAIKTGDAATIHDFFASVAASFGQCLLIESSRQPSYLDLLPGAPDFRAAAVHIFKHPAAQAWSAQRAGRSVLREMRHYRRRSDAILRRLAHHPAALHLSHDDFCADPEKHLRRILSLAGFEPAPRQLDTWGKKEMHIIGGNRMKKDDSSTIKAGAGWQQSLHLVPRFLAFLLGSAPYRRSLDASRYAGSRNFP
;
A
#
# COMPACT_ATOMS: atom_id res chain seq x y z
N MET A 1 8.68 -28.02 -3.17
CA MET A 1 9.04 -26.98 -2.20
C MET A 1 7.83 -26.12 -1.95
N PRO A 2 7.53 -25.68 -0.73
CA PRO A 2 6.43 -24.76 -0.51
C PRO A 2 6.64 -23.47 -1.30
N THR A 3 5.57 -22.92 -1.84
CA THR A 3 5.62 -21.65 -2.60
C THR A 3 6.07 -20.53 -1.64
N PRO A 4 7.09 -19.75 -1.97
CA PRO A 4 7.55 -18.66 -1.09
C PRO A 4 6.42 -17.62 -0.91
N THR A 5 6.30 -17.10 0.30
CA THR A 5 5.34 -16.03 0.59
C THR A 5 5.73 -14.75 -0.14
N THR A 6 4.80 -14.19 -0.91
CA THR A 6 5.03 -12.90 -1.60
C THR A 6 4.60 -11.74 -0.71
N ILE A 7 5.50 -10.78 -0.51
CA ILE A 7 5.22 -9.51 0.16
C ILE A 7 4.98 -8.46 -0.91
N LEU A 8 3.74 -8.04 -1.07
CA LEU A 8 3.33 -7.02 -2.04
C LEU A 8 3.21 -5.66 -1.35
N SER A 9 4.13 -4.78 -1.67
CA SER A 9 4.20 -3.42 -1.11
C SER A 9 3.41 -2.44 -1.92
N ILE A 10 2.40 -1.82 -1.32
CA ILE A 10 1.62 -0.76 -1.95
C ILE A 10 2.18 0.61 -1.56
N LEU A 11 2.87 1.23 -2.49
CA LEU A 11 3.49 2.54 -2.35
C LEU A 11 2.64 3.64 -2.98
N GLY A 12 2.71 4.83 -2.44
CA GLY A 12 1.99 6.00 -2.94
C GLY A 12 1.82 7.06 -1.86
N LEU A 13 1.20 8.18 -2.23
CA LEU A 13 0.85 9.22 -1.28
C LEU A 13 -0.48 8.92 -0.57
N GLU A 14 -0.75 9.66 0.49
CA GLU A 14 -2.10 9.68 1.07
C GLU A 14 -3.10 10.16 0.02
N HIS A 15 -4.28 9.53 -0.01
CA HIS A 15 -5.34 9.81 -0.97
C HIS A 15 -5.03 9.47 -2.45
N SER A 16 -3.96 8.75 -2.76
CA SER A 16 -3.66 8.28 -4.13
C SER A 16 -4.39 6.99 -4.54
N GLY A 17 -5.29 6.46 -3.71
CA GLY A 17 -6.02 5.22 -4.00
C GLY A 17 -5.45 3.96 -3.34
N THR A 18 -4.39 4.08 -2.52
CA THR A 18 -3.77 2.93 -1.84
C THR A 18 -4.77 2.09 -1.03
N THR A 19 -5.72 2.71 -0.32
CA THR A 19 -6.72 1.96 0.48
C THR A 19 -7.69 1.18 -0.40
N LEU A 20 -8.11 1.74 -1.53
CA LEU A 20 -8.95 1.05 -2.51
C LEU A 20 -8.24 -0.20 -3.03
N LEU A 21 -7.02 -0.03 -3.50
CA LEU A 21 -6.22 -1.13 -4.05
C LEU A 21 -5.97 -2.23 -3.01
N VAL A 22 -5.61 -1.85 -1.77
CA VAL A 22 -5.41 -2.80 -0.66
C VAL A 22 -6.66 -3.62 -0.39
N ARG A 23 -7.85 -3.00 -0.38
CA ARG A 23 -9.12 -3.71 -0.15
C ARG A 23 -9.43 -4.70 -1.25
N ILE A 24 -9.26 -4.31 -2.51
CA ILE A 24 -9.48 -5.18 -3.67
C ILE A 24 -8.52 -6.37 -3.63
N LEU A 25 -7.25 -6.12 -3.37
CA LEU A 25 -6.25 -7.19 -3.27
C LEU A 25 -6.51 -8.11 -2.09
N ASN A 26 -6.90 -7.56 -0.92
CA ASN A 26 -7.25 -8.37 0.26
C ASN A 26 -8.45 -9.29 0.02
N ASN A 27 -9.28 -9.04 -0.99
CA ASN A 27 -10.41 -9.90 -1.36
C ASN A 27 -9.98 -11.21 -2.06
N HIS A 28 -8.71 -11.34 -2.43
CA HIS A 28 -8.18 -12.62 -2.91
C HIS A 28 -8.12 -13.65 -1.77
N PRO A 29 -8.46 -14.95 -2.00
CA PRO A 29 -8.46 -15.98 -0.95
C PRO A 29 -7.10 -16.16 -0.29
N ASP A 30 -6.01 -16.15 -1.08
CA ASP A 30 -4.64 -16.33 -0.58
C ASP A 30 -3.99 -15.03 -0.10
N ALA A 31 -4.72 -13.91 -0.07
CA ALA A 31 -4.19 -12.63 0.31
C ALA A 31 -4.61 -12.18 1.70
N LEU A 32 -3.66 -11.57 2.40
CA LEU A 32 -3.85 -10.95 3.70
C LEU A 32 -3.25 -9.56 3.75
N SER A 33 -4.08 -8.55 3.99
CA SER A 33 -3.58 -7.19 4.22
C SER A 33 -3.23 -6.97 5.68
N ILE A 34 -2.00 -6.55 5.93
CA ILE A 34 -1.49 -6.14 7.24
C ILE A 34 -1.52 -4.62 7.45
N GLY A 35 -2.00 -3.86 6.43
CA GLY A 35 -1.98 -2.40 6.48
C GLY A 35 -0.58 -1.83 6.45
N GLY A 36 -0.35 -0.75 7.19
CA GLY A 36 0.96 -0.11 7.25
C GLY A 36 1.72 -0.43 8.52
N MET A 37 2.84 -1.12 8.44
CA MET A 37 3.71 -1.50 9.58
C MET A 37 4.10 -0.32 10.47
N LYS A 38 4.24 0.89 9.91
CA LYS A 38 4.51 2.12 10.68
C LYS A 38 3.45 2.45 11.74
N ASN A 39 2.27 1.82 11.65
CA ASN A 39 1.17 2.02 12.59
C ASN A 39 1.17 0.98 13.73
N LEU A 40 2.03 -0.03 13.67
CA LEU A 40 2.08 -1.11 14.68
C LEU A 40 2.48 -0.58 16.05
N THR A 41 3.51 0.25 16.15
CA THR A 41 3.89 0.89 17.42
C THR A 41 2.75 1.73 18.03
N PRO A 42 2.07 2.64 17.29
CA PRO A 42 0.89 3.32 17.82
C PRO A 42 -0.26 2.39 18.25
N PHE A 43 -0.41 1.23 17.62
CA PHE A 43 -1.37 0.21 18.05
C PHE A 43 -0.94 -0.51 19.32
N ALA A 44 0.27 -1.05 19.33
CA ALA A 44 0.82 -1.79 20.47
C ALA A 44 0.90 -0.94 21.77
N THR A 45 1.03 0.38 21.61
CA THR A 45 1.00 1.35 22.74
C THR A 45 -0.41 1.91 23.04
N GLY A 46 -1.47 1.33 22.49
CA GLY A 46 -2.88 1.72 22.76
C GLY A 46 -3.33 3.04 22.14
N ARG A 47 -2.50 3.71 21.35
CA ARG A 47 -2.80 5.03 20.75
C ARG A 47 -3.72 4.95 19.52
N ARG A 48 -3.87 3.78 18.93
CA ARG A 48 -4.73 3.56 17.75
C ARG A 48 -5.42 2.20 17.81
N PRO A 49 -6.72 2.12 17.53
CA PRO A 49 -7.41 0.83 17.41
C PRO A 49 -7.17 0.19 16.03
N CYS A 50 -7.43 -1.11 15.97
CA CYS A 50 -7.58 -1.86 14.72
C CYS A 50 -8.83 -1.42 13.95
N SER A 51 -8.92 -1.73 12.66
CA SER A 51 -10.12 -1.47 11.84
C SER A 51 -11.36 -2.22 12.31
N CYS A 52 -11.22 -3.35 12.99
CA CYS A 52 -12.33 -4.08 13.66
C CYS A 52 -12.86 -3.36 14.92
N GLY A 53 -12.25 -2.26 15.33
CA GLY A 53 -12.61 -1.49 16.54
C GLY A 53 -11.86 -1.90 17.80
N ALA A 54 -11.21 -3.06 17.83
CA ALA A 54 -10.50 -3.54 19.00
C ALA A 54 -9.20 -2.78 19.27
N SER A 55 -8.88 -2.60 20.55
CA SER A 55 -7.58 -2.10 21.01
C SER A 55 -6.49 -3.20 20.92
N TYR A 56 -5.26 -2.83 21.22
CA TYR A 56 -4.18 -3.79 21.42
C TYR A 56 -4.55 -4.76 22.56
N GLY A 57 -4.32 -6.05 22.33
CA GLY A 57 -4.76 -7.12 23.24
C GLY A 57 -6.21 -7.58 23.07
N GLY A 58 -7.07 -6.78 22.44
CA GLY A 58 -8.46 -7.15 22.16
C GLY A 58 -8.73 -7.65 20.73
N CYS A 59 -7.75 -7.52 19.82
CA CYS A 59 -7.88 -7.96 18.44
C CYS A 59 -7.29 -9.37 18.27
N SER A 60 -8.12 -10.38 18.01
CA SER A 60 -7.69 -11.78 17.85
C SER A 60 -6.64 -11.94 16.76
N PHE A 61 -6.81 -11.24 15.64
CA PHE A 61 -5.84 -11.22 14.54
C PHE A 61 -4.43 -10.80 15.02
N TRP A 62 -4.33 -9.63 15.66
CA TRP A 62 -3.05 -9.12 16.09
C TRP A 62 -2.49 -9.87 17.30
N ASN A 63 -3.35 -10.48 18.11
CA ASN A 63 -2.90 -11.36 19.21
C ASN A 63 -2.21 -12.63 18.68
N SER A 64 -2.76 -13.24 17.60
CA SER A 64 -2.10 -14.39 16.99
C SER A 64 -0.71 -14.05 16.45
N VAL A 65 -0.59 -12.92 15.72
CA VAL A 65 0.71 -12.43 15.24
C VAL A 65 1.68 -12.13 16.39
N GLU A 66 1.20 -11.41 17.41
CA GLU A 66 2.04 -11.04 18.58
C GLU A 66 2.55 -12.27 19.34
N ASN A 67 1.72 -13.32 19.49
CA ASN A 67 2.12 -14.53 20.20
C ASN A 67 3.28 -15.25 19.48
N ASP A 68 3.18 -15.44 18.15
CA ASP A 68 4.27 -16.04 17.38
C ASP A 68 5.51 -15.13 17.36
N PHE A 69 5.30 -13.82 17.21
CA PHE A 69 6.39 -12.84 17.16
C PHE A 69 7.15 -12.76 18.49
N ARG A 70 6.44 -12.90 19.63
CA ARG A 70 7.05 -13.02 20.96
C ARG A 70 7.82 -14.34 21.14
N ALA A 71 7.33 -15.42 20.59
CA ALA A 71 8.06 -16.69 20.60
C ALA A 71 9.41 -16.58 19.87
N ARG A 72 9.54 -15.65 18.92
CA ARG A 72 10.80 -15.29 18.23
C ARG A 72 11.63 -14.24 19.01
N GLY A 73 11.24 -13.86 20.23
CA GLY A 73 11.92 -12.83 21.01
C GLY A 73 11.65 -11.39 20.56
N ARG A 74 10.60 -11.15 19.79
CA ARG A 74 10.26 -9.84 19.20
C ARG A 74 8.94 -9.28 19.76
N ARG A 75 8.67 -7.99 19.50
CA ARG A 75 7.44 -7.31 19.91
C ARG A 75 6.94 -6.38 18.82
N LEU A 76 5.61 -6.30 18.63
CA LEU A 76 5.00 -5.43 17.60
C LEU A 76 5.33 -3.94 17.79
N GLU A 77 5.53 -3.49 19.02
CA GLU A 77 5.93 -2.12 19.33
C GLU A 77 7.25 -1.70 18.69
N ASN A 78 8.15 -2.65 18.42
CA ASN A 78 9.50 -2.41 17.90
C ASN A 78 9.56 -2.40 16.36
N VAL A 79 8.53 -2.87 15.66
CA VAL A 79 8.55 -2.99 14.19
C VAL A 79 8.79 -1.64 13.48
N SER A 80 8.18 -0.55 13.97
CA SER A 80 8.40 0.77 13.38
C SER A 80 9.83 1.28 13.53
N ASP A 81 10.50 0.92 14.63
CA ASP A 81 11.88 1.31 14.87
C ASP A 81 12.85 0.41 14.10
N ALA A 82 12.55 -0.89 13.97
CA ALA A 82 13.29 -1.80 13.11
C ALA A 82 13.37 -1.29 11.65
N ILE A 83 12.27 -0.72 11.12
CA ILE A 83 12.28 -0.09 9.78
C ILE A 83 13.23 1.11 9.74
N LYS A 84 13.27 1.94 10.78
CA LYS A 84 14.11 3.15 10.82
C LYS A 84 15.60 2.81 10.98
N THR A 85 15.91 1.79 11.79
CA THR A 85 17.28 1.36 12.09
C THR A 85 17.85 0.40 11.04
N GLY A 86 17.01 -0.14 10.15
CA GLY A 86 17.45 -1.10 9.13
C GLY A 86 17.59 -2.53 9.69
N ASP A 87 16.89 -2.88 10.77
CA ASP A 87 16.90 -4.23 11.36
C ASP A 87 16.07 -5.19 10.49
N ALA A 88 16.71 -5.77 9.49
CA ALA A 88 16.12 -6.74 8.58
C ALA A 88 15.62 -8.00 9.30
N ALA A 89 16.33 -8.48 10.31
CA ALA A 89 15.94 -9.69 11.04
C ALA A 89 14.58 -9.52 11.72
N THR A 90 14.34 -8.40 12.39
CA THR A 90 13.04 -8.09 12.99
C THR A 90 11.93 -8.00 11.93
N ILE A 91 12.21 -7.46 10.73
CA ILE A 91 11.22 -7.38 9.66
C ILE A 91 10.93 -8.75 9.06
N HIS A 92 11.93 -9.60 8.88
CA HIS A 92 11.74 -10.99 8.42
C HIS A 92 10.92 -11.80 9.43
N ASP A 93 11.27 -11.75 10.71
CA ASP A 93 10.52 -12.40 11.80
C ASP A 93 9.06 -11.93 11.85
N PHE A 94 8.81 -10.64 11.62
CA PHE A 94 7.46 -10.10 11.57
C PHE A 94 6.62 -10.71 10.43
N PHE A 95 7.14 -10.75 9.21
CA PHE A 95 6.43 -11.36 8.08
C PHE A 95 6.28 -12.87 8.26
N ALA A 96 7.28 -13.56 8.82
CA ALA A 96 7.19 -14.97 9.16
C ALA A 96 6.08 -15.24 10.18
N SER A 97 5.95 -14.39 11.21
CA SER A 97 4.89 -14.50 12.21
C SER A 97 3.49 -14.29 11.62
N VAL A 98 3.35 -13.33 10.69
CA VAL A 98 2.09 -13.13 9.96
C VAL A 98 1.75 -14.35 9.10
N ALA A 99 2.70 -14.88 8.33
CA ALA A 99 2.50 -16.05 7.49
C ALA A 99 2.14 -17.30 8.31
N ALA A 100 2.86 -17.55 9.41
CA ALA A 100 2.60 -18.68 10.31
C ALA A 100 1.22 -18.61 10.97
N SER A 101 0.73 -17.39 11.30
CA SER A 101 -0.56 -17.22 11.96
C SER A 101 -1.76 -17.50 11.06
N PHE A 102 -1.65 -17.32 9.75
CA PHE A 102 -2.80 -17.31 8.84
C PHE A 102 -2.63 -18.14 7.56
N GLY A 103 -1.43 -18.63 7.27
CA GLY A 103 -1.17 -19.51 6.14
C GLY A 103 -1.33 -18.90 4.75
N GLN A 104 -1.55 -17.56 4.63
CA GLN A 104 -1.66 -16.90 3.34
C GLN A 104 -0.29 -16.69 2.70
N CYS A 105 -0.25 -16.88 1.36
CA CYS A 105 0.98 -16.75 0.58
C CYS A 105 1.19 -15.36 -0.03
N LEU A 106 0.19 -14.45 0.02
CA LEU A 106 0.26 -13.07 -0.46
C LEU A 106 0.01 -12.08 0.69
N LEU A 107 1.06 -11.49 1.22
CA LEU A 107 0.97 -10.48 2.29
C LEU A 107 1.02 -9.08 1.68
N ILE A 108 -0.02 -8.26 1.95
CA ILE A 108 -0.16 -6.90 1.40
C ILE A 108 0.21 -5.88 2.45
N GLU A 109 1.29 -5.15 2.22
CA GLU A 109 1.81 -4.10 3.08
C GLU A 109 1.57 -2.72 2.45
N SER A 110 1.15 -1.72 3.24
CA SER A 110 0.82 -0.39 2.75
C SER A 110 1.34 0.76 3.62
N SER A 111 2.52 0.62 4.24
CA SER A 111 3.20 1.70 4.97
C SER A 111 3.52 2.89 4.10
N ARG A 112 3.58 2.67 2.79
CA ARG A 112 3.98 3.70 1.83
C ARG A 112 5.40 4.24 2.06
N GLN A 113 6.25 3.48 2.76
CA GLN A 113 7.66 3.79 3.01
C GLN A 113 8.54 2.88 2.16
N PRO A 114 9.18 3.39 1.10
CA PRO A 114 9.96 2.53 0.20
C PRO A 114 11.24 1.98 0.86
N SER A 115 11.72 2.57 1.95
CA SER A 115 12.96 2.16 2.61
C SER A 115 12.94 0.73 3.16
N TYR A 116 11.78 0.21 3.58
CA TYR A 116 11.74 -1.15 4.09
C TYR A 116 11.92 -2.22 2.99
N LEU A 117 11.70 -1.88 1.72
CA LEU A 117 11.95 -2.80 0.62
C LEU A 117 13.40 -3.30 0.57
N ASP A 118 14.35 -2.53 1.12
CA ASP A 118 15.75 -2.96 1.20
C ASP A 118 16.00 -3.98 2.31
N LEU A 119 15.06 -4.13 3.21
CA LEU A 119 15.15 -5.07 4.32
C LEU A 119 14.63 -6.47 3.97
N LEU A 120 13.99 -6.62 2.79
CA LEU A 120 13.42 -7.88 2.33
C LEU A 120 14.42 -8.79 1.57
N PRO A 121 15.38 -8.26 0.78
CA PRO A 121 16.36 -9.11 0.10
C PRO A 121 17.16 -9.96 1.07
N GLY A 122 17.42 -11.21 0.67
CA GLY A 122 18.18 -12.17 1.49
C GLY A 122 17.34 -13.05 2.42
N ALA A 123 16.04 -12.83 2.49
CA ALA A 123 15.12 -13.76 3.14
C ALA A 123 14.68 -14.84 2.14
N PRO A 124 15.15 -16.10 2.25
CA PRO A 124 14.87 -17.15 1.26
C PRO A 124 13.38 -17.51 1.15
N ASP A 125 12.63 -17.26 2.23
CA ASP A 125 11.22 -17.61 2.34
C ASP A 125 10.28 -16.55 1.76
N PHE A 126 10.81 -15.40 1.35
CA PHE A 126 10.01 -14.28 0.88
C PHE A 126 10.41 -13.78 -0.52
N ARG A 127 9.39 -13.52 -1.32
CA ARG A 127 9.51 -12.78 -2.57
C ARG A 127 8.96 -11.36 -2.37
N ALA A 128 9.70 -10.34 -2.78
CA ALA A 128 9.25 -8.96 -2.70
C ALA A 128 8.71 -8.47 -4.05
N ALA A 129 7.54 -7.85 -4.05
CA ALA A 129 6.96 -7.13 -5.19
C ALA A 129 6.44 -5.77 -4.73
N ALA A 130 6.43 -4.77 -5.62
CA ALA A 130 6.01 -3.42 -5.28
C ALA A 130 5.10 -2.80 -6.33
N VAL A 131 4.03 -2.16 -5.89
CA VAL A 131 3.13 -1.35 -6.74
C VAL A 131 3.16 0.09 -6.27
N HIS A 132 3.56 1.00 -7.15
CA HIS A 132 3.42 2.44 -6.94
C HIS A 132 2.13 2.92 -7.57
N ILE A 133 1.11 3.21 -6.74
CA ILE A 133 -0.11 3.86 -7.20
C ILE A 133 0.00 5.38 -7.00
N PHE A 134 -0.21 6.13 -8.08
CA PHE A 134 -0.11 7.59 -8.11
C PHE A 134 -1.36 8.23 -8.69
N LYS A 135 -1.60 9.48 -8.34
CA LYS A 135 -2.78 10.26 -8.76
C LYS A 135 -2.34 11.55 -9.42
N HIS A 136 -3.21 12.09 -10.31
CA HIS A 136 -2.96 13.39 -10.92
C HIS A 136 -2.69 14.47 -9.85
N PRO A 137 -1.66 15.31 -9.98
CA PRO A 137 -1.29 16.27 -8.93
C PRO A 137 -2.39 17.27 -8.58
N ALA A 138 -3.23 17.67 -9.54
CA ALA A 138 -4.39 18.53 -9.28
C ALA A 138 -5.44 17.80 -8.42
N ALA A 139 -5.68 16.51 -8.65
CA ALA A 139 -6.56 15.71 -7.80
C ALA A 139 -6.01 15.54 -6.38
N GLN A 140 -4.68 15.46 -6.23
CA GLN A 140 -4.00 15.44 -4.92
C GLN A 140 -4.14 16.79 -4.19
N ALA A 141 -3.92 17.90 -4.92
CA ALA A 141 -4.11 19.26 -4.40
C ALA A 141 -5.54 19.51 -3.94
N TRP A 142 -6.53 19.05 -4.72
CA TRP A 142 -7.94 19.11 -4.35
C TRP A 142 -8.27 18.32 -3.09
N SER A 143 -7.71 17.13 -2.95
CA SER A 143 -7.86 16.33 -1.73
C SER A 143 -7.29 17.05 -0.50
N ALA A 144 -6.17 17.75 -0.63
CA ALA A 144 -5.58 18.55 0.43
C ALA A 144 -6.47 19.78 0.77
N GLN A 145 -6.96 20.49 -0.25
CA GLN A 145 -7.85 21.64 -0.11
C GLN A 145 -9.14 21.25 0.65
N ARG A 146 -9.79 20.15 0.25
CA ARG A 146 -11.00 19.64 0.93
C ARG A 146 -10.77 19.23 2.38
N ALA A 147 -9.56 18.80 2.71
CA ALA A 147 -9.17 18.42 4.07
C ALA A 147 -8.66 19.61 4.91
N GLY A 148 -8.74 20.85 4.40
CA GLY A 148 -8.24 22.05 5.08
C GLY A 148 -6.71 22.08 5.26
N ARG A 149 -5.96 21.29 4.44
CA ARG A 149 -4.50 21.19 4.53
C ARG A 149 -3.81 22.16 3.58
N SER A 150 -2.60 22.61 3.94
CA SER A 150 -1.77 23.45 3.08
C SER A 150 -1.44 22.75 1.76
N VAL A 151 -1.98 23.25 0.66
CA VAL A 151 -1.73 22.72 -0.69
C VAL A 151 -0.25 22.84 -1.07
N LEU A 152 0.42 23.93 -0.71
CA LEU A 152 1.85 24.10 -0.97
C LEU A 152 2.70 23.02 -0.28
N ARG A 153 2.39 22.73 1.00
CA ARG A 153 3.07 21.66 1.75
C ARG A 153 2.78 20.30 1.13
N GLU A 154 1.53 20.06 0.75
CA GLU A 154 1.12 18.82 0.08
C GLU A 154 1.84 18.61 -1.26
N MET A 155 1.95 19.64 -2.10
CA MET A 155 2.63 19.54 -3.39
C MET A 155 4.15 19.37 -3.26
N ARG A 156 4.78 20.01 -2.28
CA ARG A 156 6.19 19.75 -1.95
C ARG A 156 6.40 18.30 -1.47
N HIS A 157 5.47 17.80 -0.67
CA HIS A 157 5.47 16.40 -0.22
C HIS A 157 5.26 15.44 -1.39
N TYR A 158 4.28 15.74 -2.27
CA TYR A 158 4.01 15.00 -3.50
C TYR A 158 5.30 14.83 -4.33
N ARG A 159 5.98 15.94 -4.64
CA ARG A 159 7.21 15.94 -5.41
C ARG A 159 8.27 15.05 -4.77
N ARG A 160 8.64 15.33 -3.52
CA ARG A 160 9.70 14.59 -2.81
C ARG A 160 9.40 13.10 -2.70
N ARG A 161 8.15 12.77 -2.41
CA ARG A 161 7.74 11.38 -2.18
C ARG A 161 7.68 10.59 -3.48
N SER A 162 7.10 11.16 -4.53
CA SER A 162 7.07 10.53 -5.85
C SER A 162 8.47 10.28 -6.38
N ASP A 163 9.37 11.27 -6.26
CA ASP A 163 10.77 11.12 -6.68
C ASP A 163 11.50 10.04 -5.87
N ALA A 164 11.25 9.95 -4.56
CA ALA A 164 11.86 8.91 -3.71
C ALA A 164 11.37 7.51 -4.11
N ILE A 165 10.07 7.34 -4.38
CA ILE A 165 9.50 6.07 -4.82
C ILE A 165 10.05 5.68 -6.20
N LEU A 166 10.06 6.62 -7.16
CA LEU A 166 10.57 6.36 -8.51
C LEU A 166 12.02 5.91 -8.50
N ARG A 167 12.88 6.63 -7.76
CA ARG A 167 14.31 6.23 -7.63
C ARG A 167 14.47 4.85 -7.03
N ARG A 168 13.67 4.52 -5.99
CA ARG A 168 13.77 3.24 -5.30
C ARG A 168 13.33 2.08 -6.17
N LEU A 169 12.27 2.27 -6.96
CA LEU A 169 11.72 1.24 -7.80
C LEU A 169 12.42 1.11 -9.17
N ALA A 170 13.28 2.06 -9.54
CA ALA A 170 13.97 2.04 -10.84
C ALA A 170 14.76 0.74 -11.10
N HIS A 171 15.29 0.14 -10.03
CA HIS A 171 16.09 -1.09 -10.10
C HIS A 171 15.42 -2.28 -9.37
N HIS A 172 14.17 -2.11 -8.91
CA HIS A 172 13.46 -3.20 -8.24
C HIS A 172 12.97 -4.22 -9.29
N PRO A 173 13.31 -5.52 -9.16
CA PRO A 173 13.05 -6.53 -10.21
C PRO A 173 11.55 -6.75 -10.45
N ALA A 174 10.73 -6.63 -9.41
CA ALA A 174 9.29 -6.82 -9.46
C ALA A 174 8.57 -5.53 -9.02
N ALA A 175 8.56 -4.51 -9.90
CA ALA A 175 7.88 -3.23 -9.64
C ALA A 175 6.89 -2.88 -10.74
N LEU A 176 5.74 -2.33 -10.35
CA LEU A 176 4.71 -1.80 -11.23
C LEU A 176 4.37 -0.36 -10.83
N HIS A 177 4.30 0.54 -11.80
CA HIS A 177 3.75 1.88 -11.63
C HIS A 177 2.33 1.92 -12.21
N LEU A 178 1.37 2.48 -11.47
CA LEU A 178 -0.04 2.45 -11.80
C LEU A 178 -0.69 3.81 -11.53
N SER A 179 -1.27 4.41 -12.56
CA SER A 179 -2.14 5.58 -12.39
C SER A 179 -3.45 5.14 -11.73
N HIS A 180 -3.92 5.88 -10.73
CA HIS A 180 -5.22 5.65 -10.11
C HIS A 180 -6.36 5.79 -11.13
N ASP A 181 -6.23 6.72 -12.06
CA ASP A 181 -7.27 6.98 -13.07
C ASP A 181 -7.33 5.82 -14.08
N ASP A 182 -6.18 5.28 -14.51
CA ASP A 182 -6.13 4.09 -15.36
C ASP A 182 -6.69 2.85 -14.63
N PHE A 183 -6.36 2.69 -13.34
CA PHE A 183 -6.93 1.61 -12.54
C PHE A 183 -8.45 1.69 -12.44
N CYS A 184 -9.00 2.90 -12.27
CA CYS A 184 -10.45 3.08 -12.22
C CYS A 184 -11.13 2.89 -13.58
N ALA A 185 -10.43 3.15 -14.68
CA ALA A 185 -10.94 2.97 -16.04
C ALA A 185 -11.02 1.50 -16.46
N ASP A 186 -10.02 0.69 -16.06
CA ASP A 186 -9.96 -0.75 -16.36
C ASP A 186 -9.40 -1.53 -15.15
N PRO A 187 -10.24 -1.72 -14.10
CA PRO A 187 -9.78 -2.37 -12.88
C PRO A 187 -9.36 -3.83 -13.08
N GLU A 188 -10.02 -4.56 -13.97
CA GLU A 188 -9.76 -5.98 -14.21
C GLU A 188 -8.38 -6.20 -14.82
N LYS A 189 -8.06 -5.47 -15.89
CA LYS A 189 -6.74 -5.50 -16.53
C LYS A 189 -5.63 -5.19 -15.54
N HIS A 190 -5.80 -4.14 -14.73
CA HIS A 190 -4.77 -3.72 -13.79
C HIS A 190 -4.65 -4.65 -12.58
N LEU A 191 -5.76 -5.22 -12.11
CA LEU A 191 -5.75 -6.23 -11.06
C LEU A 191 -4.96 -7.47 -11.53
N ARG A 192 -5.22 -7.96 -12.75
CA ARG A 192 -4.49 -9.07 -13.35
C ARG A 192 -2.97 -8.78 -13.39
N ARG A 193 -2.58 -7.61 -13.86
CA ARG A 193 -1.16 -7.20 -13.91
C ARG A 193 -0.49 -7.19 -12.53
N ILE A 194 -1.20 -6.69 -11.52
CA ILE A 194 -0.68 -6.62 -10.14
C ILE A 194 -0.51 -8.03 -9.56
N LEU A 195 -1.52 -8.88 -9.73
CA LEU A 195 -1.48 -10.24 -9.21
C LEU A 195 -0.45 -11.10 -9.94
N SER A 196 -0.35 -11.01 -11.25
CA SER A 196 0.70 -11.66 -12.04
C SER A 196 2.11 -11.24 -11.58
N LEU A 197 2.35 -9.93 -11.30
CA LEU A 197 3.60 -9.46 -10.71
C LEU A 197 3.92 -10.17 -9.37
N ALA A 198 2.89 -10.44 -8.58
CA ALA A 198 3.00 -11.13 -7.30
C ALA A 198 3.05 -12.68 -7.42
N GLY A 199 2.81 -13.24 -8.62
CA GLY A 199 2.77 -14.67 -8.88
C GLY A 199 1.39 -15.30 -8.63
N PHE A 200 0.32 -14.51 -8.75
CA PHE A 200 -1.07 -14.95 -8.54
C PHE A 200 -1.96 -14.60 -9.73
N GLU A 201 -3.09 -15.29 -9.85
CA GLU A 201 -4.15 -14.97 -10.79
C GLU A 201 -5.36 -14.34 -10.06
N PRO A 202 -6.17 -13.50 -10.72
CA PRO A 202 -7.37 -12.94 -10.11
C PRO A 202 -8.35 -14.03 -9.66
N ALA A 203 -8.87 -13.88 -8.45
CA ALA A 203 -9.93 -14.76 -7.96
C ALA A 203 -11.30 -14.37 -8.57
N PRO A 204 -12.21 -15.33 -8.74
CA PRO A 204 -13.56 -15.07 -9.20
C PRO A 204 -14.25 -14.03 -8.30
N ARG A 205 -14.94 -13.06 -8.90
CA ARG A 205 -15.69 -11.99 -8.20
C ARG A 205 -14.85 -11.11 -7.25
N GLN A 206 -13.54 -11.08 -7.41
CA GLN A 206 -12.66 -10.28 -6.54
C GLN A 206 -13.00 -8.78 -6.60
N LEU A 207 -13.45 -8.28 -7.74
CA LEU A 207 -13.87 -6.89 -7.93
C LEU A 207 -15.30 -6.60 -7.48
N ASP A 208 -16.14 -7.61 -7.23
CA ASP A 208 -17.56 -7.42 -6.92
C ASP A 208 -17.82 -7.27 -5.41
N THR A 209 -17.03 -7.96 -4.58
CA THR A 209 -17.32 -8.15 -3.16
C THR A 209 -16.25 -7.62 -2.20
N TRP A 210 -15.26 -6.90 -2.71
CA TRP A 210 -14.12 -6.44 -1.90
C TRP A 210 -14.50 -5.54 -0.71
N GLY A 211 -15.63 -4.84 -0.80
CA GLY A 211 -16.13 -4.00 0.28
C GLY A 211 -16.56 -4.78 1.52
N LYS A 212 -16.92 -6.06 1.37
CA LYS A 212 -17.50 -6.90 2.43
C LYS A 212 -16.48 -7.68 3.25
N LYS A 213 -15.25 -7.89 2.73
CA LYS A 213 -14.23 -8.66 3.45
C LYS A 213 -13.67 -7.85 4.61
N GLU A 214 -13.71 -8.42 5.81
CA GLU A 214 -13.11 -7.83 6.99
C GLU A 214 -11.59 -7.68 6.85
N MET A 215 -11.06 -6.63 7.45
CA MET A 215 -9.63 -6.36 7.50
C MET A 215 -9.22 -5.95 8.91
N HIS A 216 -8.04 -6.38 9.32
CA HIS A 216 -7.43 -6.01 10.59
C HIS A 216 -6.24 -5.07 10.38
N ILE A 217 -6.50 -3.92 9.75
CA ILE A 217 -5.46 -2.91 9.49
C ILE A 217 -5.50 -1.79 10.53
N ILE A 218 -4.34 -1.21 10.81
CA ILE A 218 -4.19 -0.11 11.75
C ILE A 218 -4.02 1.19 10.98
N GLY A 219 -4.88 2.18 11.25
CA GLY A 219 -4.92 3.43 10.47
C GLY A 219 -5.75 3.28 9.19
N GLY A 220 -5.35 3.93 8.11
CA GLY A 220 -6.12 4.03 6.87
C GLY A 220 -7.14 5.17 6.86
N ASN A 221 -7.76 5.42 5.70
CA ASN A 221 -8.80 6.45 5.54
C ASN A 221 -10.21 5.89 5.78
N ARG A 222 -11.24 6.74 5.63
CA ARG A 222 -12.65 6.36 5.85
C ARG A 222 -13.12 5.21 4.94
N MET A 223 -12.52 5.05 3.76
CA MET A 223 -12.85 3.97 2.81
C MET A 223 -12.68 2.57 3.41
N LYS A 224 -11.88 2.39 4.47
CA LYS A 224 -11.76 1.09 5.17
C LYS A 224 -13.07 0.57 5.77
N LYS A 225 -14.08 1.45 5.95
CA LYS A 225 -15.41 1.15 6.48
C LYS A 225 -16.52 1.24 5.42
N ASP A 226 -16.16 1.45 4.15
CA ASP A 226 -17.11 1.56 3.05
C ASP A 226 -17.45 0.15 2.55
N ASP A 227 -18.68 -0.29 2.73
CA ASP A 227 -19.16 -1.60 2.31
C ASP A 227 -19.54 -1.67 0.82
N SER A 228 -19.53 -0.52 0.14
CA SER A 228 -19.73 -0.48 -1.30
C SER A 228 -18.51 -1.02 -2.03
N SER A 229 -18.68 -1.97 -2.93
CA SER A 229 -17.60 -2.43 -3.83
C SER A 229 -17.51 -1.54 -5.08
N THR A 230 -17.70 -0.23 -4.93
CA THR A 230 -17.73 0.70 -6.06
C THR A 230 -16.36 1.34 -6.30
N ILE A 231 -15.85 1.20 -7.51
CA ILE A 231 -14.63 1.84 -7.99
C ILE A 231 -15.00 3.11 -8.74
N LYS A 232 -14.56 4.29 -8.25
CA LYS A 232 -14.86 5.58 -8.89
C LYS A 232 -13.60 6.41 -9.08
N ALA A 233 -13.38 6.87 -10.30
CA ALA A 233 -12.43 7.94 -10.56
C ALA A 233 -12.98 9.26 -9.98
N GLY A 234 -12.19 9.95 -9.17
CA GLY A 234 -12.59 11.23 -8.59
C GLY A 234 -12.37 12.39 -9.57
N ALA A 235 -13.38 12.76 -10.37
CA ALA A 235 -13.29 13.84 -11.36
C ALA A 235 -13.59 15.25 -10.80
N GLY A 236 -14.11 15.37 -9.57
CA GLY A 236 -14.56 16.66 -9.01
C GLY A 236 -13.49 17.76 -8.91
N TRP A 237 -12.21 17.43 -8.97
CA TRP A 237 -11.13 18.41 -8.96
C TRP A 237 -11.08 19.27 -10.23
N GLN A 238 -11.58 18.76 -11.35
CA GLN A 238 -11.60 19.47 -12.62
C GLN A 238 -12.46 20.74 -12.56
N GLN A 239 -13.56 20.68 -11.80
CA GLN A 239 -14.50 21.78 -11.65
C GLN A 239 -14.27 22.61 -10.38
N SER A 240 -13.81 21.98 -9.30
CA SER A 240 -13.82 22.57 -7.95
C SER A 240 -12.43 22.99 -7.43
N LEU A 241 -11.35 22.79 -8.18
CA LEU A 241 -10.01 23.21 -7.76
C LEU A 241 -9.76 24.67 -8.10
N HIS A 242 -9.49 25.49 -7.07
CA HIS A 242 -9.17 26.90 -7.24
C HIS A 242 -7.89 27.13 -8.05
N LEU A 243 -7.71 28.32 -8.62
CA LEU A 243 -6.59 28.67 -9.52
C LEU A 243 -5.21 28.50 -8.85
N VAL A 244 -5.03 29.03 -7.65
CA VAL A 244 -3.74 28.94 -6.92
C VAL A 244 -3.34 27.49 -6.62
N PRO A 245 -4.18 26.64 -6.03
CA PRO A 245 -3.93 25.21 -5.93
C PRO A 245 -3.63 24.51 -7.26
N ARG A 246 -4.31 24.89 -8.34
CA ARG A 246 -4.08 24.35 -9.69
C ARG A 246 -2.68 24.72 -10.20
N PHE A 247 -2.29 25.98 -10.05
CA PHE A 247 -0.95 26.44 -10.40
C PHE A 247 0.15 25.72 -9.60
N LEU A 248 -0.01 25.58 -8.27
CA LEU A 248 0.93 24.84 -7.43
C LEU A 248 1.03 23.35 -7.83
N ALA A 249 -0.09 22.73 -8.17
CA ALA A 249 -0.11 21.35 -8.66
C ALA A 249 0.65 21.22 -9.99
N PHE A 250 0.49 22.17 -10.89
CA PHE A 250 1.23 22.21 -12.14
C PHE A 250 2.74 22.41 -11.89
N LEU A 251 3.13 23.44 -11.14
CA LEU A 251 4.53 23.81 -10.93
C LEU A 251 5.34 22.71 -10.20
N LEU A 252 4.76 22.13 -9.15
CA LEU A 252 5.47 21.18 -8.28
C LEU A 252 5.18 19.72 -8.60
N GLY A 253 4.04 19.42 -9.21
CA GLY A 253 3.54 18.07 -9.41
C GLY A 253 3.72 17.50 -10.82
N SER A 254 3.80 18.36 -11.87
CA SER A 254 3.78 17.86 -13.27
C SER A 254 5.00 17.02 -13.63
N ALA A 255 6.19 17.40 -13.20
CA ALA A 255 7.41 16.66 -13.55
C ALA A 255 7.43 15.24 -12.90
N PRO A 256 7.21 15.07 -11.59
CA PRO A 256 7.14 13.73 -10.99
C PRO A 256 5.96 12.91 -11.53
N TYR A 257 4.83 13.55 -11.85
CA TYR A 257 3.68 12.87 -12.45
C TYR A 257 4.01 12.31 -13.84
N ARG A 258 4.64 13.10 -14.72
CA ARG A 258 5.08 12.63 -16.04
C ARG A 258 6.04 11.46 -15.93
N ARG A 259 7.06 11.54 -15.06
CA ARG A 259 7.97 10.42 -14.81
C ARG A 259 7.24 9.15 -14.31
N SER A 260 6.21 9.30 -13.48
CA SER A 260 5.38 8.16 -13.04
C SER A 260 4.57 7.57 -14.19
N LEU A 261 4.02 8.40 -15.09
CA LEU A 261 3.32 7.93 -16.29
C LEU A 261 4.28 7.21 -17.25
N ASP A 262 5.46 7.76 -17.48
CA ASP A 262 6.47 7.11 -18.33
C ASP A 262 6.86 5.75 -17.75
N ALA A 263 7.15 5.68 -16.45
CA ALA A 263 7.45 4.43 -15.77
C ALA A 263 6.30 3.40 -15.85
N SER A 264 5.03 3.85 -15.83
CA SER A 264 3.88 2.96 -15.95
C SER A 264 3.75 2.32 -17.34
N ARG A 265 4.18 3.02 -18.38
CA ARG A 265 4.20 2.55 -19.77
C ARG A 265 5.34 1.55 -20.03
N TYR A 266 6.53 1.83 -19.51
CA TYR A 266 7.71 0.95 -19.67
C TYR A 266 7.56 -0.38 -18.91
N ALA A 267 6.88 -0.41 -17.77
CA ALA A 267 6.59 -1.65 -17.05
C ALA A 267 5.66 -2.59 -17.82
N GLY A 268 4.90 -2.09 -18.80
CA GLY A 268 4.05 -2.89 -19.68
C GLY A 268 4.81 -3.67 -20.77
N SER A 269 6.05 -3.33 -21.04
CA SER A 269 6.87 -3.97 -22.08
C SER A 269 7.83 -5.05 -21.55
N ARG A 270 7.97 -5.19 -20.25
CA ARG A 270 8.71 -6.31 -19.63
C ARG A 270 7.74 -7.47 -19.42
N ASN A 271 7.79 -8.46 -20.32
CA ASN A 271 7.21 -9.77 -20.07
C ASN A 271 7.92 -10.34 -18.85
N PHE A 272 7.20 -10.47 -17.74
CA PHE A 272 7.68 -11.25 -16.60
C PHE A 272 7.64 -12.74 -17.01
N PRO A 273 8.73 -13.49 -16.81
CA PRO A 273 8.78 -14.93 -17.10
C PRO A 273 7.84 -15.72 -16.19
#